data_b042a269f47f8d084c754e81ff51bc8b
#
_entry.id   b042a269f47f8d084c754e81ff51bc8b
#
_cell.length_a   1.000
_cell.length_b   1.000
_cell.length_c   1.000
_cell.angle_alpha   90.00
_cell.angle_beta   90.00
_cell.angle_gamma   90.00
#
_symmetry.space_group_name_H-M   'P 1'
#
loop_
_entity.id
_entity.type
_entity.pdbx_description
1 polymer ?
#
loop_
_entity_poly.entity_id
_entity_poly.type
_entity_poly.pdbx_seq_one_letter_code
_entity_poly.pdbx_strand_id
1 'polypeptide(L)'
;MTLIDGKAISDQIKQEIAAEVAERVARGEKRPHLAAILVGHDGGSETYVANKVKACEACGFASSLIRFESDITEDTLLAEIERLNKDADVDGFIVQLPLPRHINEQRIIEAIDYRKDVDGFHPINVGRLSIGLPCFVSATPNGILQLLKRYNIETSGKKCVILGRSNIVGKPMATLMMQKAYPGDATVTVCHSRSKDFVKECREADILIAAMGQPNFVTADMVKEGAVVIDVGTTRVPDATRKSGFKLTGDVKFEEVAPKCSYITPVPGGVGPMTIVSLMMNTLLAGTKAIYK
;
A
#
# COMPACT_ATOMS: atom_id res chain seq x y z
N MET A 1 -12.44 -22.20 -3.66
CA MET A 1 -12.02 -20.84 -3.33
C MET A 1 -11.05 -20.85 -2.16
N THR A 2 -9.92 -20.16 -2.27
CA THR A 2 -8.96 -19.95 -1.21
C THR A 2 -9.02 -18.49 -0.75
N LEU A 3 -9.21 -18.26 0.55
CA LEU A 3 -9.17 -16.93 1.11
C LEU A 3 -7.71 -16.48 1.26
N ILE A 4 -7.38 -15.30 0.73
CA ILE A 4 -6.05 -14.69 0.88
C ILE A 4 -6.03 -13.93 2.21
N ASP A 5 -5.51 -14.54 3.25
CA ASP A 5 -5.39 -13.93 4.59
C ASP A 5 -4.19 -12.98 4.66
N GLY A 6 -4.43 -11.71 4.32
CA GLY A 6 -3.39 -10.69 4.37
C GLY A 6 -2.94 -10.35 5.78
N LYS A 7 -3.80 -10.56 6.78
CA LYS A 7 -3.41 -10.35 8.18
C LYS A 7 -2.36 -11.38 8.61
N ALA A 8 -2.59 -12.65 8.33
CA ALA A 8 -1.63 -13.72 8.65
C ALA A 8 -0.28 -13.50 7.94
N ILE A 9 -0.29 -13.16 6.66
CA ILE A 9 0.94 -12.84 5.90
C ILE A 9 1.64 -11.60 6.45
N SER A 10 0.89 -10.55 6.79
CA SER A 10 1.47 -9.35 7.41
C SER A 10 2.15 -9.65 8.74
N ASP A 11 1.55 -10.51 9.56
CA ASP A 11 2.12 -10.89 10.85
C ASP A 11 3.40 -11.74 10.68
N GLN A 12 3.44 -12.64 9.69
CA GLN A 12 4.66 -13.38 9.33
C GLN A 12 5.80 -12.45 8.89
N ILE A 13 5.52 -11.52 7.97
CA ILE A 13 6.55 -10.59 7.47
C ILE A 13 7.06 -9.68 8.61
N LYS A 14 6.19 -9.23 9.53
CA LYS A 14 6.64 -8.47 10.72
C LYS A 14 7.59 -9.27 11.59
N GLN A 15 7.34 -10.57 11.77
CA GLN A 15 8.25 -11.46 12.52
C GLN A 15 9.59 -11.63 11.80
N GLU A 16 9.58 -11.80 10.48
CA GLU A 16 10.80 -11.88 9.67
C GLU A 16 11.63 -10.59 9.80
N ILE A 17 10.99 -9.42 9.68
CA ILE A 17 11.64 -8.11 9.87
C ILE A 17 12.19 -7.98 11.29
N ALA A 18 11.40 -8.34 12.31
CA ALA A 18 11.84 -8.24 13.71
C ALA A 18 13.07 -9.10 14.00
N ALA A 19 13.13 -10.30 13.44
CA ALA A 19 14.29 -11.19 13.56
C ALA A 19 15.54 -10.54 12.94
N GLU A 20 15.43 -10.02 11.71
CA GLU A 20 16.53 -9.33 11.03
C GLU A 20 17.01 -8.10 11.83
N VAL A 21 16.09 -7.30 12.34
CA VAL A 21 16.42 -6.12 13.15
C VAL A 21 17.12 -6.52 14.46
N ALA A 22 16.65 -7.58 15.12
CA ALA A 22 17.28 -8.07 16.33
C ALA A 22 18.74 -8.52 16.08
N GLU A 23 19.00 -9.23 14.99
CA GLU A 23 20.35 -9.63 14.59
C GLU A 23 21.25 -8.41 14.31
N ARG A 24 20.72 -7.39 13.61
CA ARG A 24 21.45 -6.14 13.33
C ARG A 24 21.84 -5.42 14.62
N VAL A 25 20.87 -5.26 15.53
CA VAL A 25 21.12 -4.62 16.83
C VAL A 25 22.12 -5.39 17.66
N ALA A 26 22.10 -6.72 17.64
CA ALA A 26 23.09 -7.56 18.31
C ALA A 26 24.51 -7.37 17.76
N ARG A 27 24.66 -6.99 16.48
CA ARG A 27 25.93 -6.60 15.87
C ARG A 27 26.35 -5.13 16.12
N GLY A 28 25.54 -4.38 16.88
CA GLY A 28 25.80 -2.96 17.17
C GLY A 28 25.37 -2.00 16.05
N GLU A 29 24.58 -2.50 15.08
CA GLU A 29 24.03 -1.63 14.02
C GLU A 29 22.83 -0.82 14.53
N LYS A 30 22.60 0.33 13.91
CA LYS A 30 21.48 1.20 14.21
C LYS A 30 20.13 0.50 13.91
N ARG A 31 19.13 0.73 14.75
CA ARG A 31 17.74 0.33 14.44
C ARG A 31 17.20 1.19 13.31
N PRO A 32 16.46 0.62 12.34
CA PRO A 32 15.73 1.42 11.37
C PRO A 32 14.78 2.40 12.06
N HIS A 33 14.69 3.64 11.57
CA HIS A 33 13.87 4.69 12.16
C HIS A 33 12.89 5.26 11.14
N LEU A 34 11.59 5.09 11.43
CA LEU A 34 10.49 5.66 10.65
C LEU A 34 9.93 6.88 11.36
N ALA A 35 9.92 8.04 10.70
CA ALA A 35 9.15 9.18 11.14
C ALA A 35 7.82 9.29 10.37
N ALA A 36 6.78 9.78 11.02
CA ALA A 36 5.49 10.03 10.40
C ALA A 36 5.00 11.43 10.75
N ILE A 37 4.61 12.20 9.74
CA ILE A 37 3.97 13.49 9.90
C ILE A 37 2.46 13.31 9.72
N LEU A 38 1.67 13.81 10.67
CA LEU A 38 0.21 13.85 10.62
C LEU A 38 -0.26 15.30 10.74
N VAL A 39 -1.05 15.76 9.78
CA VAL A 39 -1.64 17.10 9.75
C VAL A 39 -3.16 16.98 9.95
N GLY A 40 -3.66 17.64 10.99
CA GLY A 40 -5.07 17.63 11.37
C GLY A 40 -5.52 16.36 12.11
N HIS A 41 -6.84 16.22 12.25
CA HIS A 41 -7.49 15.22 13.13
C HIS A 41 -8.47 14.31 12.37
N ASP A 42 -8.14 13.94 11.12
CA ASP A 42 -8.95 12.95 10.41
C ASP A 42 -8.85 11.58 11.10
N GLY A 43 -9.97 11.05 11.58
CA GLY A 43 -10.00 9.81 12.35
C GLY A 43 -9.54 8.57 11.58
N GLY A 44 -9.60 8.61 10.25
CA GLY A 44 -9.02 7.59 9.38
C GLY A 44 -7.51 7.63 9.44
N SER A 45 -6.94 8.81 9.21
CA SER A 45 -5.50 9.08 9.24
C SER A 45 -4.90 8.80 10.62
N GLU A 46 -5.57 9.18 11.70
CA GLU A 46 -5.13 8.86 13.07
C GLU A 46 -5.05 7.36 13.33
N THR A 47 -6.06 6.60 12.90
CA THR A 47 -6.08 5.14 13.02
C THR A 47 -4.93 4.50 12.22
N TYR A 48 -4.68 4.98 10.99
CA TYR A 48 -3.59 4.48 10.17
C TYR A 48 -2.23 4.75 10.78
N VAL A 49 -1.98 5.96 11.26
CA VAL A 49 -0.73 6.34 11.93
C VAL A 49 -0.51 5.54 13.21
N ALA A 50 -1.54 5.37 14.05
CA ALA A 50 -1.44 4.54 15.24
C ALA A 50 -1.06 3.09 14.93
N ASN A 51 -1.61 2.52 13.85
CA ASN A 51 -1.26 1.17 13.39
C ASN A 51 0.18 1.10 12.83
N LYS A 52 0.68 2.15 12.18
CA LYS A 52 2.07 2.24 11.72
C LYS A 52 3.05 2.27 12.89
N VAL A 53 2.76 3.06 13.94
CA VAL A 53 3.57 3.09 15.17
C VAL A 53 3.63 1.72 15.83
N LYS A 54 2.48 1.05 16.01
CA LYS A 54 2.45 -0.32 16.54
C LYS A 54 3.23 -1.31 15.68
N ALA A 55 3.21 -1.14 14.36
CA ALA A 55 3.99 -1.99 13.46
C ALA A 55 5.50 -1.73 13.61
N CYS A 56 5.93 -0.48 13.81
CA CYS A 56 7.32 -0.15 14.12
C CYS A 56 7.78 -0.86 15.41
N GLU A 57 6.98 -0.79 16.48
CA GLU A 57 7.26 -1.49 17.74
C GLU A 57 7.40 -3.00 17.51
N ALA A 58 6.44 -3.60 16.79
CA ALA A 58 6.44 -5.04 16.49
C ALA A 58 7.65 -5.47 15.64
N CYS A 59 8.18 -4.60 14.78
CA CYS A 59 9.38 -4.85 13.97
C CYS A 59 10.69 -4.46 14.67
N GLY A 60 10.64 -3.91 15.89
CA GLY A 60 11.83 -3.45 16.62
C GLY A 60 12.44 -2.16 16.08
N PHE A 61 11.68 -1.37 15.31
CA PHE A 61 12.10 -0.07 14.77
C PHE A 61 12.02 1.05 15.81
N ALA A 62 12.84 2.08 15.64
CA ALA A 62 12.56 3.38 16.23
C ALA A 62 11.44 4.08 15.43
N SER A 63 10.60 4.85 16.11
CA SER A 63 9.54 5.62 15.44
C SER A 63 9.36 6.99 16.07
N SER A 64 9.08 8.00 15.23
CA SER A 64 8.75 9.35 15.64
C SER A 64 7.44 9.79 15.00
N LEU A 65 6.56 10.39 15.79
CA LEU A 65 5.30 10.94 15.31
C LEU A 65 5.28 12.45 15.54
N ILE A 66 5.20 13.20 14.44
CA ILE A 66 5.13 14.64 14.40
C ILE A 66 3.69 15.02 14.05
N ARG A 67 3.06 15.82 14.91
CA ARG A 67 1.67 16.23 14.72
C ARG A 67 1.60 17.74 14.49
N PHE A 68 0.77 18.12 13.54
CA PHE A 68 0.41 19.51 13.28
C PHE A 68 -1.10 19.68 13.25
N GLU A 69 -1.56 20.86 13.62
CA GLU A 69 -2.95 21.25 13.48
C GLU A 69 -3.32 21.42 12.00
N SER A 70 -4.62 21.36 11.71
CA SER A 70 -5.12 21.39 10.33
C SER A 70 -4.89 22.72 9.59
N ASP A 71 -4.58 23.79 10.32
CA ASP A 71 -4.40 25.15 9.80
C ASP A 71 -2.94 25.55 9.59
N ILE A 72 -1.97 24.61 9.78
CA ILE A 72 -0.55 24.93 9.51
C ILE A 72 -0.36 25.40 8.07
N THR A 73 0.63 26.25 7.87
CA THR A 73 1.01 26.69 6.52
C THR A 73 1.80 25.59 5.79
N GLU A 74 1.72 25.61 4.46
CA GLU A 74 2.54 24.74 3.63
C GLU A 74 4.03 24.93 3.89
N ASP A 75 4.49 26.19 4.10
CA ASP A 75 5.89 26.48 4.37
C ASP A 75 6.35 25.89 5.72
N THR A 76 5.50 25.85 6.73
CA THR A 76 5.81 25.18 8.01
C THR A 76 6.01 23.68 7.80
N LEU A 77 5.16 23.04 7.01
CA LEU A 77 5.28 21.62 6.70
C LEU A 77 6.54 21.34 5.86
N LEU A 78 6.85 22.19 4.89
CA LEU A 78 8.08 22.10 4.09
C LEU A 78 9.35 22.25 4.92
N ALA A 79 9.36 23.16 5.90
CA ALA A 79 10.49 23.32 6.82
C ALA A 79 10.73 22.07 7.67
N GLU A 80 9.66 21.40 8.12
CA GLU A 80 9.78 20.14 8.87
C GLU A 80 10.27 18.98 7.97
N ILE A 81 9.80 18.91 6.73
CA ILE A 81 10.29 17.94 5.75
C ILE A 81 11.79 18.14 5.52
N GLU A 82 12.25 19.38 5.34
CA GLU A 82 13.67 19.68 5.14
C GLU A 82 14.51 19.31 6.37
N ARG A 83 13.97 19.50 7.58
CA ARG A 83 14.60 19.04 8.82
C ARG A 83 14.78 17.52 8.83
N LEU A 84 13.71 16.76 8.49
CA LEU A 84 13.75 15.29 8.43
C LEU A 84 14.66 14.77 7.30
N ASN A 85 14.71 15.47 6.16
CA ASN A 85 15.64 15.13 5.06
C ASN A 85 17.09 15.17 5.55
N LYS A 86 17.44 16.14 6.41
CA LYS A 86 18.81 16.32 6.95
C LYS A 86 19.10 15.47 8.18
N ASP A 87 18.10 14.94 8.84
CA ASP A 87 18.25 14.16 10.06
C ASP A 87 18.84 12.77 9.75
N ALA A 88 20.10 12.56 10.12
CA ALA A 88 20.81 11.30 9.89
C ALA A 88 20.24 10.13 10.71
N ASP A 89 19.49 10.41 11.76
CA ASP A 89 18.86 9.36 12.58
C ASP A 89 17.56 8.82 11.94
N VAL A 90 16.90 9.59 11.09
CA VAL A 90 15.69 9.19 10.37
C VAL A 90 16.07 8.51 9.05
N ASP A 91 15.76 7.23 8.91
CA ASP A 91 16.06 6.46 7.70
C ASP A 91 15.00 6.65 6.61
N GLY A 92 13.76 6.81 7.02
CA GLY A 92 12.65 7.11 6.13
C GLY A 92 11.52 7.80 6.85
N PHE A 93 10.71 8.54 6.11
CA PHE A 93 9.53 9.17 6.71
C PHE A 93 8.38 9.26 5.71
N ILE A 94 7.21 9.48 6.24
CA ILE A 94 5.96 9.66 5.50
C ILE A 94 5.26 10.93 5.93
N VAL A 95 4.53 11.53 5.01
CA VAL A 95 3.51 12.53 5.29
C VAL A 95 2.16 11.89 5.05
N GLN A 96 1.38 11.66 6.11
CA GLN A 96 0.11 10.95 6.02
C GLN A 96 -0.89 11.72 5.16
N LEU A 97 -1.34 11.10 4.07
CA LEU A 97 -2.40 11.62 3.21
C LEU A 97 -3.79 11.17 3.70
N PRO A 98 -4.86 11.95 3.38
CA PRO A 98 -4.85 13.21 2.64
C PRO A 98 -4.41 14.41 3.48
N LEU A 99 -3.93 15.45 2.84
CA LEU A 99 -3.60 16.73 3.46
C LEU A 99 -4.80 17.71 3.41
N PRO A 100 -4.81 18.74 4.28
CA PRO A 100 -5.76 19.85 4.16
C PRO A 100 -5.70 20.51 2.78
N ARG A 101 -6.86 20.96 2.26
CA ARG A 101 -7.00 21.45 0.86
C ARG A 101 -6.10 22.63 0.47
N HIS A 102 -5.63 23.40 1.43
CA HIS A 102 -4.75 24.55 1.19
C HIS A 102 -3.28 24.17 1.02
N ILE A 103 -2.92 22.91 1.27
CA ILE A 103 -1.57 22.37 1.09
C ILE A 103 -1.51 21.58 -0.21
N ASN A 104 -0.52 21.87 -1.04
CA ASN A 104 -0.31 21.16 -2.30
C ASN A 104 0.40 19.83 -2.07
N GLU A 105 -0.36 18.74 -2.12
CA GLU A 105 0.11 17.36 -1.91
C GLU A 105 1.32 16.99 -2.78
N GLN A 106 1.29 17.36 -4.07
CA GLN A 106 2.37 17.04 -4.99
C GLN A 106 3.68 17.75 -4.61
N ARG A 107 3.58 19.02 -4.20
CA ARG A 107 4.75 19.78 -3.73
C ARG A 107 5.35 19.18 -2.47
N ILE A 108 4.51 18.68 -1.57
CA ILE A 108 4.95 17.99 -0.35
C ILE A 108 5.67 16.69 -0.68
N ILE A 109 5.10 15.87 -1.58
CA ILE A 109 5.73 14.61 -2.02
C ILE A 109 7.10 14.87 -2.65
N GLU A 110 7.23 15.88 -3.52
CA GLU A 110 8.48 16.22 -4.21
C GLU A 110 9.54 16.84 -3.27
N ALA A 111 9.13 17.40 -2.14
CA ALA A 111 10.05 17.94 -1.15
C ALA A 111 10.72 16.88 -0.28
N ILE A 112 10.16 15.67 -0.20
CA ILE A 112 10.76 14.53 0.50
C ILE A 112 11.99 14.06 -0.28
N ASP A 113 13.13 13.86 0.40
CA ASP A 113 14.27 13.21 -0.26
C ASP A 113 13.85 11.80 -0.72
N TYR A 114 13.94 11.52 -2.03
CA TYR A 114 13.55 10.24 -2.59
C TYR A 114 14.21 9.02 -1.93
N ARG A 115 15.38 9.24 -1.29
CA ARG A 115 16.12 8.22 -0.52
C ARG A 115 15.49 7.92 0.84
N LYS A 116 14.57 8.79 1.29
CA LYS A 116 13.80 8.65 2.54
C LYS A 116 12.29 8.51 2.31
N ASP A 117 11.85 8.56 1.04
CA ASP A 117 10.45 8.38 0.63
C ASP A 117 10.04 6.89 0.72
N VAL A 118 9.84 6.40 1.91
CA VAL A 118 9.47 4.98 2.14
C VAL A 118 8.02 4.65 1.78
N ASP A 119 7.17 5.64 1.46
CA ASP A 119 5.86 5.41 0.82
C ASP A 119 5.99 5.12 -0.69
N GLY A 120 7.12 5.49 -1.32
CA GLY A 120 7.38 5.24 -2.74
C GLY A 120 6.57 6.12 -3.69
N PHE A 121 6.23 7.34 -3.29
CA PHE A 121 5.40 8.27 -4.08
C PHE A 121 6.21 9.31 -4.84
N HIS A 122 7.46 9.54 -4.45
CA HIS A 122 8.34 10.51 -5.08
C HIS A 122 8.55 10.17 -6.58
N PRO A 123 8.50 11.15 -7.49
CA PRO A 123 8.64 10.93 -8.94
C PRO A 123 9.90 10.13 -9.32
N ILE A 124 10.99 10.25 -8.60
CA ILE A 124 12.21 9.46 -8.83
C ILE A 124 11.95 7.98 -8.54
N ASN A 125 11.32 7.61 -7.41
CA ASN A 125 10.96 6.23 -7.12
C ASN A 125 9.98 5.68 -8.15
N VAL A 126 8.96 6.44 -8.51
CA VAL A 126 7.98 6.07 -9.55
C VAL A 126 8.63 5.86 -10.92
N GLY A 127 9.54 6.75 -11.32
CA GLY A 127 10.29 6.64 -12.58
C GLY A 127 11.21 5.41 -12.58
N ARG A 128 11.93 5.17 -11.48
CA ARG A 128 12.79 3.99 -11.32
C ARG A 128 11.97 2.69 -11.37
N LEU A 129 10.81 2.68 -10.72
CA LEU A 129 9.87 1.57 -10.81
C LEU A 129 9.46 1.28 -12.25
N SER A 130 9.11 2.33 -13.01
CA SER A 130 8.68 2.20 -14.41
C SER A 130 9.70 1.54 -15.33
N ILE A 131 10.99 1.74 -15.04
CA ILE A 131 12.10 1.18 -15.85
C ILE A 131 12.79 -0.01 -15.18
N GLY A 132 12.21 -0.56 -14.11
CA GLY A 132 12.71 -1.77 -13.44
C GLY A 132 13.99 -1.57 -12.62
N LEU A 133 14.31 -0.35 -12.19
CA LEU A 133 15.44 -0.08 -11.31
C LEU A 133 15.05 -0.23 -9.83
N PRO A 134 15.99 -0.61 -8.94
CA PRO A 134 15.73 -0.65 -7.51
C PRO A 134 15.20 0.69 -6.98
N CYS A 135 14.09 0.67 -6.25
CA CYS A 135 13.43 1.85 -5.69
C CYS A 135 12.55 1.44 -4.50
N PHE A 136 12.08 2.40 -3.73
CA PHE A 136 10.97 2.16 -2.82
C PHE A 136 9.69 2.02 -3.63
N VAL A 137 9.02 0.89 -3.46
CA VAL A 137 7.77 0.59 -4.15
C VAL A 137 6.60 1.07 -3.29
N SER A 138 5.61 1.69 -3.92
CA SER A 138 4.37 2.10 -3.24
C SER A 138 3.80 0.96 -2.37
N ALA A 139 3.48 1.27 -1.12
CA ALA A 139 3.22 0.27 -0.09
C ALA A 139 2.07 -0.68 -0.42
N THR A 140 0.93 -0.18 -0.92
CA THR A 140 -0.22 -1.03 -1.26
C THR A 140 0.07 -1.97 -2.43
N PRO A 141 0.61 -1.52 -3.58
CA PRO A 141 1.04 -2.41 -4.66
C PRO A 141 2.07 -3.46 -4.23
N ASN A 142 3.08 -3.05 -3.45
CA ASN A 142 4.05 -4.01 -2.91
C ASN A 142 3.39 -5.06 -2.02
N GLY A 143 2.43 -4.65 -1.17
CA GLY A 143 1.65 -5.57 -0.35
C GLY A 143 0.88 -6.60 -1.19
N ILE A 144 0.29 -6.18 -2.30
CA ILE A 144 -0.39 -7.09 -3.24
C ILE A 144 0.59 -8.08 -3.86
N LEU A 145 1.78 -7.62 -4.28
CA LEU A 145 2.83 -8.53 -4.77
C LEU A 145 3.23 -9.57 -3.73
N GLN A 146 3.37 -9.16 -2.45
CA GLN A 146 3.68 -10.12 -1.38
C GLN A 146 2.56 -11.17 -1.22
N LEU A 147 1.29 -10.78 -1.33
CA LEU A 147 0.18 -11.74 -1.30
C LEU A 147 0.27 -12.72 -2.46
N LEU A 148 0.41 -12.22 -3.69
CA LEU A 148 0.54 -13.08 -4.88
C LEU A 148 1.72 -14.05 -4.73
N LYS A 149 2.86 -13.57 -4.24
CA LYS A 149 4.06 -14.37 -4.03
C LYS A 149 3.87 -15.45 -2.96
N ARG A 150 3.33 -15.10 -1.79
CA ARG A 150 3.18 -16.01 -0.64
C ARG A 150 2.13 -17.08 -0.88
N TYR A 151 1.14 -16.82 -1.72
CA TYR A 151 0.14 -17.80 -2.15
C TYR A 151 0.53 -18.55 -3.42
N ASN A 152 1.76 -18.30 -3.95
CA ASN A 152 2.27 -18.92 -5.20
C ASN A 152 1.31 -18.76 -6.38
N ILE A 153 0.67 -17.59 -6.49
CA ILE A 153 -0.27 -17.30 -7.56
C ILE A 153 0.50 -17.03 -8.85
N GLU A 154 0.26 -17.83 -9.87
CA GLU A 154 0.87 -17.64 -11.17
C GLU A 154 0.37 -16.38 -11.85
N THR A 155 1.29 -15.54 -12.30
CA THR A 155 0.99 -14.25 -12.95
C THR A 155 1.49 -14.17 -14.39
N SER A 156 2.50 -14.95 -14.74
CA SER A 156 3.11 -14.94 -16.07
C SER A 156 2.12 -15.37 -17.14
N GLY A 157 1.98 -14.55 -18.19
CA GLY A 157 1.03 -14.78 -19.29
C GLY A 157 -0.45 -14.59 -18.93
N LYS A 158 -0.79 -14.26 -17.67
CA LYS A 158 -2.17 -14.04 -17.24
C LYS A 158 -2.69 -12.66 -17.66
N LYS A 159 -3.99 -12.56 -17.93
CA LYS A 159 -4.68 -11.29 -18.12
C LYS A 159 -4.99 -10.67 -16.75
N CYS A 160 -4.28 -9.60 -16.42
CA CYS A 160 -4.49 -8.81 -15.20
C CYS A 160 -5.30 -7.56 -15.52
N VAL A 161 -6.47 -7.40 -14.93
CA VAL A 161 -7.29 -6.21 -15.06
C VAL A 161 -7.27 -5.43 -13.74
N ILE A 162 -6.97 -4.15 -13.84
CA ILE A 162 -6.90 -3.24 -12.69
C ILE A 162 -8.00 -2.19 -12.83
N LEU A 163 -8.91 -2.15 -11.88
CA LEU A 163 -9.94 -1.13 -11.77
C LEU A 163 -9.42 0.02 -10.91
N GLY A 164 -9.13 1.15 -11.56
CA GLY A 164 -8.55 2.33 -10.93
C GLY A 164 -7.18 2.69 -11.50
N ARG A 165 -6.88 4.02 -11.53
CA ARG A 165 -5.62 4.55 -12.09
C ARG A 165 -4.98 5.62 -11.21
N SER A 166 -5.12 5.48 -9.90
CA SER A 166 -4.48 6.38 -8.94
C SER A 166 -2.96 6.29 -9.02
N ASN A 167 -2.27 7.37 -8.63
CA ASN A 167 -0.81 7.40 -8.59
C ASN A 167 -0.26 6.47 -7.49
N ILE A 168 -1.05 6.21 -6.46
CA ILE A 168 -0.61 5.44 -5.28
C ILE A 168 -0.91 3.94 -5.38
N VAL A 169 -1.86 3.51 -6.23
CA VAL A 169 -2.23 2.09 -6.40
C VAL A 169 -2.27 1.67 -7.86
N GLY A 170 -3.20 2.19 -8.65
CA GLY A 170 -3.50 1.65 -9.98
C GLY A 170 -2.31 1.71 -10.95
N LYS A 171 -1.66 2.85 -11.07
CA LYS A 171 -0.49 3.00 -11.95
C LYS A 171 0.71 2.16 -11.50
N PRO A 172 1.17 2.23 -10.24
CA PRO A 172 2.28 1.39 -9.81
C PRO A 172 1.95 -0.11 -9.87
N MET A 173 0.70 -0.49 -9.60
CA MET A 173 0.28 -1.88 -9.73
C MET A 173 0.37 -2.39 -11.17
N ALA A 174 -0.08 -1.57 -12.14
CA ALA A 174 0.03 -1.89 -13.56
C ALA A 174 1.50 -2.06 -13.97
N THR A 175 2.36 -1.15 -13.52
CA THR A 175 3.79 -1.21 -13.77
C THR A 175 4.40 -2.51 -13.23
N LEU A 176 4.09 -2.87 -11.98
CA LEU A 176 4.63 -4.08 -11.35
C LEU A 176 4.16 -5.37 -12.04
N MET A 177 2.87 -5.45 -12.37
CA MET A 177 2.31 -6.65 -13.00
C MET A 177 2.81 -6.88 -14.43
N MET A 178 3.25 -5.83 -15.15
CA MET A 178 3.83 -5.98 -16.50
C MET A 178 5.34 -6.22 -16.50
N GLN A 179 6.05 -6.03 -15.37
CA GLN A 179 7.49 -6.24 -15.31
C GLN A 179 7.87 -7.70 -15.54
N LYS A 180 9.02 -7.93 -16.20
CA LYS A 180 9.63 -9.25 -16.34
C LYS A 180 10.20 -9.72 -14.99
N ALA A 181 9.32 -10.17 -14.11
CA ALA A 181 9.63 -10.59 -12.75
C ALA A 181 8.51 -11.51 -12.23
N TYR A 182 8.73 -12.16 -11.10
CA TYR A 182 7.69 -12.86 -10.36
C TYR A 182 7.47 -12.21 -8.98
N PRO A 183 6.22 -11.85 -8.63
CA PRO A 183 5.02 -11.76 -9.48
C PRO A 183 5.16 -10.67 -10.56
N GLY A 184 4.67 -10.94 -11.78
CA GLY A 184 4.74 -10.05 -12.94
C GLY A 184 4.50 -10.83 -14.23
N ASP A 185 5.13 -10.40 -15.33
CA ASP A 185 4.98 -10.98 -16.68
C ASP A 185 3.51 -11.14 -17.14
N ALA A 186 2.60 -10.31 -16.62
CA ALA A 186 1.17 -10.34 -16.98
C ALA A 186 0.86 -9.40 -18.15
N THR A 187 -0.20 -9.72 -18.91
CA THR A 187 -0.84 -8.75 -19.81
C THR A 187 -1.77 -7.87 -19.00
N VAL A 188 -1.52 -6.56 -18.94
CA VAL A 188 -2.21 -5.65 -18.02
C VAL A 188 -3.18 -4.73 -18.77
N THR A 189 -4.43 -4.69 -18.33
CA THR A 189 -5.44 -3.72 -18.74
C THR A 189 -5.83 -2.84 -17.55
N VAL A 190 -5.76 -1.52 -17.71
CA VAL A 190 -6.20 -0.57 -16.67
C VAL A 190 -7.54 0.04 -17.08
N CYS A 191 -8.57 -0.19 -16.26
CA CYS A 191 -9.89 0.38 -16.45
C CYS A 191 -10.16 1.52 -15.45
N HIS A 192 -10.96 2.48 -15.88
CA HIS A 192 -11.31 3.67 -15.09
C HIS A 192 -12.70 4.19 -15.49
N SER A 193 -13.20 5.24 -14.85
CA SER A 193 -14.54 5.79 -15.04
C SER A 193 -14.89 6.23 -16.47
N ARG A 194 -13.91 6.31 -17.37
CA ARG A 194 -14.11 6.63 -18.80
C ARG A 194 -13.86 5.43 -19.71
N SER A 195 -13.52 4.26 -19.16
CA SER A 195 -13.33 3.04 -19.96
C SER A 195 -14.68 2.55 -20.48
N LYS A 196 -14.74 2.27 -21.79
CA LYS A 196 -15.86 1.58 -22.39
C LYS A 196 -15.72 0.08 -22.16
N ASP A 197 -16.85 -0.62 -22.06
CA ASP A 197 -16.90 -2.07 -21.96
C ASP A 197 -16.03 -2.71 -20.86
N PHE A 198 -15.73 -1.96 -19.79
CA PHE A 198 -14.85 -2.44 -18.71
C PHE A 198 -15.37 -3.73 -18.05
N VAL A 199 -16.68 -3.97 -18.06
CA VAL A 199 -17.29 -5.22 -17.58
C VAL A 199 -16.81 -6.42 -18.40
N LYS A 200 -16.67 -6.27 -19.72
CA LYS A 200 -16.09 -7.30 -20.57
C LYS A 200 -14.65 -7.58 -20.20
N GLU A 201 -13.84 -6.53 -19.98
CA GLU A 201 -12.45 -6.69 -19.55
C GLU A 201 -12.36 -7.47 -18.23
N CYS A 202 -13.22 -7.13 -17.26
CA CYS A 202 -13.28 -7.83 -15.98
C CYS A 202 -13.65 -9.31 -16.13
N ARG A 203 -14.62 -9.65 -16.99
CA ARG A 203 -15.03 -11.05 -17.27
C ARG A 203 -13.94 -11.90 -17.90
N GLU A 204 -12.98 -11.29 -18.55
CA GLU A 204 -11.86 -11.97 -19.19
C GLU A 204 -10.62 -12.05 -18.28
N ALA A 205 -10.63 -11.36 -17.13
CA ALA A 205 -9.49 -11.28 -16.22
C ALA A 205 -9.22 -12.61 -15.53
N ASP A 206 -7.98 -13.09 -15.60
CA ASP A 206 -7.46 -14.15 -14.73
C ASP A 206 -7.16 -13.61 -13.32
N ILE A 207 -6.69 -12.35 -13.26
CA ILE A 207 -6.42 -11.61 -12.03
C ILE A 207 -7.16 -10.28 -12.12
N LEU A 208 -8.08 -10.03 -11.20
CA LEU A 208 -8.82 -8.77 -11.09
C LEU A 208 -8.42 -8.03 -9.82
N ILE A 209 -7.91 -6.81 -9.97
CA ILE A 209 -7.51 -5.94 -8.85
C ILE A 209 -8.48 -4.75 -8.80
N ALA A 210 -9.32 -4.70 -7.78
CA ALA A 210 -10.32 -3.64 -7.58
C ALA A 210 -9.76 -2.56 -6.64
N ALA A 211 -9.54 -1.35 -7.16
CA ALA A 211 -8.92 -0.23 -6.44
C ALA A 211 -9.60 1.11 -6.80
N MET A 212 -10.92 1.17 -6.64
CA MET A 212 -11.74 2.34 -7.02
C MET A 212 -12.25 3.13 -5.83
N GLY A 213 -12.29 2.53 -4.64
CA GLY A 213 -12.92 3.13 -3.46
C GLY A 213 -14.45 3.24 -3.59
N GLN A 214 -15.07 2.29 -4.31
CA GLN A 214 -16.53 2.23 -4.49
C GLN A 214 -17.08 0.93 -3.88
N PRO A 215 -17.73 0.98 -2.72
CA PRO A 215 -18.20 -0.21 -2.02
C PRO A 215 -19.11 -1.11 -2.86
N ASN A 216 -18.80 -2.43 -2.89
CA ASN A 216 -19.61 -3.46 -3.56
C ASN A 216 -19.83 -3.22 -5.07
N PHE A 217 -18.92 -2.52 -5.73
CA PHE A 217 -19.04 -2.21 -7.16
C PHE A 217 -18.87 -3.45 -8.04
N VAL A 218 -17.89 -4.32 -7.71
CA VAL A 218 -17.62 -5.54 -8.47
C VAL A 218 -18.59 -6.63 -8.05
N THR A 219 -19.43 -7.07 -9.00
CA THR A 219 -20.46 -8.09 -8.82
C THR A 219 -20.08 -9.41 -9.49
N ALA A 220 -20.77 -10.50 -9.18
CA ALA A 220 -20.45 -11.84 -9.69
C ALA A 220 -20.49 -11.96 -11.22
N ASP A 221 -21.34 -11.18 -11.89
CA ASP A 221 -21.46 -11.16 -13.36
C ASP A 221 -20.24 -10.48 -14.04
N MET A 222 -19.43 -9.75 -13.27
CA MET A 222 -18.20 -9.13 -13.74
C MET A 222 -16.96 -10.01 -13.60
N VAL A 223 -17.05 -11.16 -12.93
CA VAL A 223 -15.89 -11.98 -12.58
C VAL A 223 -15.91 -13.32 -13.32
N LYS A 224 -14.77 -13.66 -13.91
CA LYS A 224 -14.53 -14.95 -14.56
C LYS A 224 -14.51 -16.08 -13.53
N GLU A 225 -15.03 -17.23 -13.90
CA GLU A 225 -14.90 -18.45 -13.09
C GLU A 225 -13.42 -18.82 -12.89
N GLY A 226 -13.04 -19.09 -11.65
CA GLY A 226 -11.66 -19.41 -11.29
C GLY A 226 -10.70 -18.22 -11.19
N ALA A 227 -11.18 -16.97 -11.33
CA ALA A 227 -10.33 -15.79 -11.24
C ALA A 227 -9.70 -15.61 -9.84
N VAL A 228 -8.56 -14.93 -9.82
CA VAL A 228 -7.96 -14.36 -8.60
C VAL A 228 -8.48 -12.94 -8.43
N VAL A 229 -9.09 -12.63 -7.29
CA VAL A 229 -9.67 -11.29 -7.01
C VAL A 229 -8.98 -10.65 -5.84
N ILE A 230 -8.38 -9.48 -6.07
CA ILE A 230 -7.70 -8.66 -5.05
C ILE A 230 -8.54 -7.40 -4.82
N ASP A 231 -9.19 -7.33 -3.69
CA ASP A 231 -9.98 -6.17 -3.26
C ASP A 231 -9.11 -5.23 -2.44
N VAL A 232 -8.85 -4.05 -2.99
CA VAL A 232 -8.06 -2.98 -2.35
C VAL A 232 -8.95 -1.97 -1.63
N GLY A 233 -10.26 -2.00 -1.91
CA GLY A 233 -11.23 -1.08 -1.34
C GLY A 233 -11.28 -1.16 0.20
N THR A 234 -11.34 -0.03 0.87
CA THR A 234 -11.48 0.06 2.34
C THR A 234 -12.35 1.25 2.70
N THR A 235 -13.60 1.23 2.25
CA THR A 235 -14.55 2.33 2.50
C THR A 235 -15.30 2.10 3.81
N ARG A 236 -15.41 3.13 4.64
CA ARG A 236 -16.27 3.13 5.82
C ARG A 236 -17.70 3.37 5.39
N VAL A 237 -18.57 2.39 5.62
CA VAL A 237 -20.01 2.52 5.38
C VAL A 237 -20.78 2.51 6.71
N PRO A 238 -21.86 3.28 6.86
CA PRO A 238 -22.67 3.29 8.07
C PRO A 238 -23.17 1.87 8.42
N ASP A 239 -23.08 1.50 9.70
CA ASP A 239 -23.59 0.22 10.20
C ASP A 239 -24.01 0.39 11.67
N ALA A 240 -25.31 0.54 11.90
CA ALA A 240 -25.89 0.75 13.23
C ALA A 240 -25.73 -0.47 14.16
N THR A 241 -25.37 -1.64 13.63
CA THR A 241 -25.13 -2.86 14.44
C THR A 241 -23.75 -2.87 15.11
N ARG A 242 -22.85 -2.01 14.64
CA ARG A 242 -21.48 -1.89 15.17
C ARG A 242 -21.38 -0.79 16.21
N LYS A 243 -20.66 -1.03 17.29
CA LYS A 243 -20.38 -0.01 18.32
C LYS A 243 -19.71 1.26 17.75
N SER A 244 -18.92 1.11 16.68
CA SER A 244 -18.27 2.22 15.98
C SER A 244 -19.19 3.00 15.05
N GLY A 245 -20.43 2.56 14.82
CA GLY A 245 -21.38 3.15 13.87
C GLY A 245 -21.07 2.89 12.39
N PHE A 246 -20.00 2.15 12.07
CA PHE A 246 -19.61 1.84 10.69
C PHE A 246 -18.94 0.46 10.58
N LYS A 247 -18.93 -0.06 9.35
CA LYS A 247 -18.09 -1.21 8.93
C LYS A 247 -17.18 -0.83 7.76
N LEU A 248 -16.09 -1.55 7.62
CA LEU A 248 -15.25 -1.48 6.43
C LEU A 248 -15.82 -2.40 5.36
N THR A 249 -15.91 -1.87 4.15
CA THR A 249 -16.44 -2.59 2.98
C THR A 249 -15.47 -2.38 1.82
N GLY A 250 -15.18 -3.46 1.09
CA GLY A 250 -14.35 -3.42 -0.09
C GLY A 250 -15.11 -2.98 -1.35
N ASP A 251 -14.38 -2.90 -2.45
CA ASP A 251 -14.95 -2.60 -3.77
C ASP A 251 -15.67 -3.83 -4.35
N VAL A 252 -15.43 -5.02 -3.82
CA VAL A 252 -16.00 -6.29 -4.30
C VAL A 252 -17.19 -6.70 -3.43
N LYS A 253 -18.29 -7.11 -4.08
CA LYS A 253 -19.44 -7.71 -3.40
C LYS A 253 -19.11 -9.15 -3.00
N PHE A 254 -18.39 -9.28 -1.90
CA PHE A 254 -17.66 -10.49 -1.49
C PHE A 254 -18.49 -11.76 -1.53
N GLU A 255 -19.69 -11.75 -0.94
CA GLU A 255 -20.55 -12.94 -0.81
C GLU A 255 -20.99 -13.51 -2.17
N GLU A 256 -21.14 -12.66 -3.19
CA GLU A 256 -21.53 -13.09 -4.52
C GLU A 256 -20.32 -13.50 -5.39
N VAL A 257 -19.19 -12.84 -5.18
CA VAL A 257 -17.98 -13.01 -6.01
C VAL A 257 -17.14 -14.19 -5.52
N ALA A 258 -17.02 -14.37 -4.20
CA ALA A 258 -16.16 -15.40 -3.62
C ALA A 258 -16.40 -16.82 -4.15
N PRO A 259 -17.65 -17.28 -4.34
CA PRO A 259 -17.90 -18.63 -4.87
C PRO A 259 -17.30 -18.89 -6.25
N LYS A 260 -17.09 -17.86 -7.07
CA LYS A 260 -16.53 -17.93 -8.42
C LYS A 260 -15.00 -17.92 -8.45
N CYS A 261 -14.35 -17.47 -7.38
CA CYS A 261 -12.91 -17.25 -7.36
C CYS A 261 -12.11 -18.51 -7.05
N SER A 262 -10.90 -18.62 -7.61
CA SER A 262 -9.88 -19.53 -7.08
C SER A 262 -9.28 -18.95 -5.80
N TYR A 263 -8.96 -17.65 -5.80
CA TYR A 263 -8.43 -16.88 -4.68
C TYR A 263 -9.14 -15.54 -4.55
N ILE A 264 -9.38 -15.08 -3.32
CA ILE A 264 -9.97 -13.76 -3.06
C ILE A 264 -9.46 -13.18 -1.73
N THR A 265 -9.22 -11.86 -1.69
CA THR A 265 -8.92 -11.15 -0.45
C THR A 265 -10.21 -10.72 0.26
N PRO A 266 -10.30 -10.86 1.60
CA PRO A 266 -11.41 -10.30 2.37
C PRO A 266 -11.18 -8.81 2.68
N VAL A 267 -12.27 -8.10 3.00
CA VAL A 267 -12.22 -6.75 3.60
C VAL A 267 -13.11 -6.73 4.84
N PRO A 268 -12.54 -6.48 6.03
CA PRO A 268 -11.11 -6.26 6.35
C PRO A 268 -10.27 -7.55 6.36
N GLY A 269 -8.94 -7.40 6.45
CA GLY A 269 -8.01 -8.52 6.64
C GLY A 269 -7.23 -8.96 5.40
N GLY A 270 -7.55 -8.43 4.22
CA GLY A 270 -6.82 -8.66 2.97
C GLY A 270 -5.66 -7.67 2.76
N VAL A 271 -5.84 -6.75 1.83
CA VAL A 271 -4.77 -5.82 1.41
C VAL A 271 -4.38 -4.79 2.49
N GLY A 272 -5.32 -4.32 3.32
CA GLY A 272 -5.06 -3.28 4.32
C GLY A 272 -3.86 -3.56 5.25
N PRO A 273 -3.77 -4.72 5.92
CA PRO A 273 -2.61 -5.08 6.75
C PRO A 273 -1.30 -5.12 5.97
N MET A 274 -1.35 -5.46 4.68
CA MET A 274 -0.18 -5.56 3.81
C MET A 274 0.40 -4.20 3.45
N THR A 275 -0.41 -3.14 3.38
CA THR A 275 0.08 -1.77 3.19
C THR A 275 1.01 -1.35 4.33
N ILE A 276 0.64 -1.67 5.57
CA ILE A 276 1.44 -1.32 6.75
C ILE A 276 2.77 -2.09 6.76
N VAL A 277 2.73 -3.40 6.53
CA VAL A 277 3.97 -4.19 6.55
C VAL A 277 4.89 -3.88 5.37
N SER A 278 4.35 -3.49 4.23
CA SER A 278 5.15 -3.02 3.09
C SER A 278 5.89 -1.72 3.38
N LEU A 279 5.28 -0.82 4.16
CA LEU A 279 5.99 0.36 4.67
C LEU A 279 7.15 -0.06 5.60
N MET A 280 6.95 -1.08 6.46
CA MET A 280 8.05 -1.60 7.28
C MET A 280 9.17 -2.21 6.43
N MET A 281 8.83 -2.94 5.37
CA MET A 281 9.82 -3.45 4.40
C MET A 281 10.65 -2.32 3.77
N ASN A 282 9.99 -1.26 3.28
CA ASN A 282 10.69 -0.11 2.71
C ASN A 282 11.55 0.61 3.75
N THR A 283 11.08 0.75 5.00
CA THR A 283 11.84 1.34 6.10
C THR A 283 13.09 0.51 6.44
N LEU A 284 12.97 -0.81 6.43
CA LEU A 284 14.12 -1.71 6.60
C LEU A 284 15.15 -1.52 5.47
N LEU A 285 14.69 -1.47 4.22
CA LEU A 285 15.53 -1.22 3.04
C LEU A 285 16.24 0.15 3.12
N ALA A 286 15.57 1.17 3.66
CA ALA A 286 16.15 2.48 3.89
C ALA A 286 17.23 2.43 4.98
N GLY A 287 16.93 1.84 6.15
CA GLY A 287 17.86 1.70 7.26
C GLY A 287 19.07 0.84 6.96
N THR A 288 18.93 -0.11 6.02
CA THR A 288 20.04 -0.95 5.53
C THR A 288 20.78 -0.35 4.35
N LYS A 289 20.34 0.78 3.81
CA LYS A 289 20.85 1.41 2.58
C LYS A 289 20.90 0.45 1.39
N ALA A 290 19.94 -0.49 1.32
CA ALA A 290 19.91 -1.54 0.31
C ALA A 290 19.58 -1.02 -1.10
N ILE A 291 18.86 0.10 -1.19
CA ILE A 291 18.45 0.72 -2.46
C ILE A 291 19.33 1.94 -2.78
N TYR A 292 19.44 2.87 -1.84
CA TYR A 292 20.19 4.11 -1.99
C TYR A 292 21.34 4.15 -0.99
N LYS A 293 22.52 4.43 -1.50
CA LYS A 293 23.77 4.54 -0.72
C LYS A 293 24.01 5.99 -0.27
#